data_e28a8c50ace2026fcfc61477c00a30fd
#
_entry.id   e28a8c50ace2026fcfc61477c00a30fd
#
_cell.length_a   1.000
_cell.length_b   1.000
_cell.length_c   1.000
_cell.angle_alpha   90.00
_cell.angle_beta   90.00
_cell.angle_gamma   90.00
#
_symmetry.space_group_name_H-M   'P 1'
#
loop_
_entity.id
_entity.type
_entity.pdbx_description
1 polymer ?
#
loop_
_entity_poly.entity_id
_entity_poly.type
_entity_poly.pdbx_seq_one_letter_code
_entity_poly.pdbx_strand_id
1 'polypeptide(L)'
;WTISVVSSESWFSPIYADGKLSYTAEANTGAKRETIVTITAALEGHDNLTWTFNVVQKGAPQEISIEEFANKGKDVDAVYKLTGIITEIPSSTSGKWKLADENGNTAQVQYLKTEAGAYVKGNVDVKVGDVISLTTVVAGTTVGLGGNSTYPSVYKGHYSLAATSSGSVSHEGGDVTVTVKVVKSGHIDAPTAISDSEV
;
A
#
# COMPACT_ATOMS: atom_id res chain seq x y z
N TRP A 1 -19.87 34.24 -24.45
CA TRP A 1 -19.91 32.92 -23.83
C TRP A 1 -19.55 33.04 -22.36
N THR A 2 -20.38 32.45 -21.53
CA THR A 2 -20.07 32.27 -20.10
C THR A 2 -19.81 30.81 -19.87
N ILE A 3 -18.66 30.47 -19.24
CA ILE A 3 -18.32 29.10 -18.88
C ILE A 3 -18.50 28.95 -17.37
N SER A 4 -19.27 27.96 -16.96
CA SER A 4 -19.40 27.54 -15.57
C SER A 4 -18.95 26.10 -15.41
N VAL A 5 -18.35 25.77 -14.25
CA VAL A 5 -17.88 24.42 -13.94
C VAL A 5 -18.33 24.10 -12.53
N VAL A 6 -18.96 22.95 -12.36
CA VAL A 6 -19.42 22.47 -11.05
C VAL A 6 -19.06 21.00 -10.85
N SER A 7 -18.82 20.62 -9.61
CA SER A 7 -18.67 19.24 -9.17
C SER A 7 -19.94 18.79 -8.46
N SER A 8 -20.31 17.52 -8.60
CA SER A 8 -21.41 16.94 -7.81
C SER A 8 -21.06 16.74 -6.36
N GLU A 9 -19.76 16.79 -6.01
CA GLU A 9 -19.24 16.53 -4.65
C GLU A 9 -18.38 17.70 -4.16
N SER A 10 -18.49 18.05 -2.89
CA SER A 10 -17.83 19.19 -2.28
C SER A 10 -16.31 19.04 -2.11
N TRP A 11 -15.80 17.82 -2.05
CA TRP A 11 -14.37 17.53 -1.89
C TRP A 11 -13.52 17.87 -3.13
N PHE A 12 -14.17 18.10 -4.27
CA PHE A 12 -13.53 18.46 -5.53
C PHE A 12 -14.05 19.81 -6.01
N SER A 13 -13.18 20.80 -6.06
CA SER A 13 -13.50 22.19 -6.41
C SER A 13 -12.85 22.57 -7.74
N PRO A 14 -13.56 22.40 -8.88
CA PRO A 14 -13.07 22.82 -10.18
C PRO A 14 -13.26 24.34 -10.37
N ILE A 15 -12.31 24.98 -11.04
CA ILE A 15 -12.34 26.40 -11.39
C ILE A 15 -11.96 26.55 -12.86
N TYR A 16 -12.76 27.30 -13.60
CA TYR A 16 -12.41 27.73 -14.95
C TYR A 16 -12.06 29.22 -14.94
N ALA A 17 -10.84 29.55 -15.32
CA ALA A 17 -10.35 30.92 -15.47
C ALA A 17 -9.30 30.98 -16.58
N ASP A 18 -9.27 32.09 -17.33
CA ASP A 18 -8.28 32.37 -18.37
C ASP A 18 -8.11 31.24 -19.41
N GLY A 19 -9.23 30.60 -19.79
CA GLY A 19 -9.22 29.50 -20.75
C GLY A 19 -8.71 28.18 -20.21
N LYS A 20 -8.48 28.05 -18.90
CA LYS A 20 -7.95 26.86 -18.24
C LYS A 20 -8.91 26.33 -17.19
N LEU A 21 -9.00 25.00 -17.14
CA LEU A 21 -9.63 24.29 -16.04
C LEU A 21 -8.55 23.91 -15.04
N SER A 22 -8.69 24.36 -13.81
CA SER A 22 -7.88 23.95 -12.65
C SER A 22 -8.80 23.37 -11.56
N TYR A 23 -8.24 22.69 -10.60
CA TYR A 23 -9.02 22.12 -9.49
C TYR A 23 -8.19 21.99 -8.22
N THR A 24 -8.88 21.98 -7.10
CA THR A 24 -8.37 21.50 -5.82
C THR A 24 -9.20 20.31 -5.36
N ALA A 25 -8.56 19.36 -4.66
CA ALA A 25 -9.24 18.22 -4.07
C ALA A 25 -8.81 18.09 -2.61
N GLU A 26 -9.76 17.84 -1.72
CA GLU A 26 -9.45 17.52 -0.33
C GLU A 26 -8.75 16.17 -0.23
N ALA A 27 -7.91 15.99 0.81
CA ALA A 27 -7.30 14.71 1.08
C ALA A 27 -8.37 13.62 1.31
N ASN A 28 -8.17 12.44 0.72
CA ASN A 28 -9.04 11.30 0.93
C ASN A 28 -8.41 10.36 1.96
N THR A 29 -8.98 10.32 3.16
CA THR A 29 -8.56 9.41 4.25
C THR A 29 -9.39 8.13 4.30
N GLY A 30 -10.42 8.01 3.45
CA GLY A 30 -11.32 6.87 3.39
C GLY A 30 -11.14 5.99 2.15
N ALA A 31 -12.22 5.34 1.74
CA ALA A 31 -12.26 4.54 0.51
C ALA A 31 -12.16 5.40 -0.76
N LYS A 32 -11.97 4.76 -1.91
CA LYS A 32 -12.07 5.41 -3.23
C LYS A 32 -13.36 6.23 -3.31
N ARG A 33 -13.29 7.42 -3.88
CA ARG A 33 -14.46 8.28 -4.13
C ARG A 33 -14.43 8.85 -5.54
N GLU A 34 -15.61 9.19 -6.04
CA GLU A 34 -15.81 9.68 -7.40
C GLU A 34 -16.69 10.91 -7.39
N THR A 35 -16.52 11.78 -8.38
CA THR A 35 -17.39 12.92 -8.62
C THR A 35 -17.58 13.12 -10.11
N ILE A 36 -18.74 13.68 -10.48
CA ILE A 36 -19.02 14.13 -11.83
C ILE A 36 -18.75 15.63 -11.90
N VAL A 37 -17.93 16.04 -12.86
CA VAL A 37 -17.71 17.44 -13.18
C VAL A 37 -18.54 17.80 -14.41
N THR A 38 -19.32 18.86 -14.29
CA THR A 38 -20.14 19.39 -15.39
C THR A 38 -19.60 20.75 -15.82
N ILE A 39 -19.28 20.89 -17.10
CA ILE A 39 -18.91 22.15 -17.74
C ILE A 39 -20.12 22.60 -18.54
N THR A 40 -20.55 23.84 -18.34
CA THR A 40 -21.64 24.46 -19.09
C THR A 40 -21.13 25.72 -19.79
N ALA A 41 -21.31 25.78 -21.10
CA ALA A 41 -21.08 26.97 -21.91
C ALA A 41 -22.45 27.58 -22.30
N ALA A 42 -22.68 28.82 -21.90
CA ALA A 42 -23.89 29.56 -22.18
C ALA A 42 -23.61 30.75 -23.09
N LEU A 43 -24.50 30.96 -24.06
CA LEU A 43 -24.53 32.14 -24.94
C LEU A 43 -25.98 32.66 -24.99
N GLU A 44 -26.14 33.96 -24.74
CA GLU A 44 -27.46 34.57 -24.76
C GLU A 44 -28.18 34.28 -26.09
N GLY A 45 -29.47 33.88 -26.02
CA GLY A 45 -30.30 33.51 -27.17
C GLY A 45 -30.04 32.13 -27.78
N HIS A 46 -29.20 31.30 -27.15
CA HIS A 46 -28.89 29.94 -27.61
C HIS A 46 -29.02 28.93 -26.46
N ASP A 47 -29.25 27.66 -26.80
CA ASP A 47 -29.23 26.58 -25.83
C ASP A 47 -27.85 26.39 -25.22
N ASN A 48 -27.79 26.03 -23.94
CA ASN A 48 -26.56 25.73 -23.26
C ASN A 48 -25.93 24.43 -23.78
N LEU A 49 -24.60 24.46 -23.98
CA LEU A 49 -23.82 23.28 -24.25
C LEU A 49 -23.26 22.75 -22.93
N THR A 50 -23.45 21.48 -22.66
CA THR A 50 -22.95 20.80 -21.45
C THR A 50 -22.05 19.65 -21.81
N TRP A 51 -20.98 19.49 -21.03
CA TRP A 51 -20.08 18.35 -21.10
C TRP A 51 -19.76 17.87 -19.70
N THR A 52 -19.69 16.55 -19.50
CA THR A 52 -19.42 15.92 -18.21
C THR A 52 -18.27 14.94 -18.28
N PHE A 53 -17.53 14.81 -17.18
CA PHE A 53 -16.52 13.78 -17.01
C PHE A 53 -16.43 13.34 -15.55
N ASN A 54 -15.98 12.11 -15.33
CA ASN A 54 -15.76 11.56 -13.99
C ASN A 54 -14.35 11.87 -13.51
N VAL A 55 -14.24 12.24 -12.24
CA VAL A 55 -12.99 12.32 -11.49
C VAL A 55 -13.00 11.27 -10.39
N VAL A 56 -11.95 10.46 -10.35
CA VAL A 56 -11.77 9.40 -9.36
C VAL A 56 -10.60 9.78 -8.46
N GLN A 57 -10.81 9.78 -7.14
CA GLN A 57 -9.74 9.92 -6.16
C GLN A 57 -9.57 8.59 -5.42
N LYS A 58 -8.35 8.06 -5.47
CA LYS A 58 -8.02 6.83 -4.73
C LYS A 58 -8.20 7.03 -3.23
N GLY A 59 -8.55 5.94 -2.54
CA GLY A 59 -8.62 5.90 -1.10
C GLY A 59 -7.24 5.94 -0.44
N ALA A 60 -7.22 6.25 0.86
CA ALA A 60 -6.05 6.05 1.69
C ALA A 60 -5.72 4.54 1.76
N PRO A 61 -4.43 4.18 1.97
CA PRO A 61 -4.07 2.78 2.16
C PRO A 61 -4.79 2.17 3.36
N GLN A 62 -5.52 1.08 3.11
CA GLN A 62 -6.22 0.31 4.14
C GLN A 62 -5.29 -0.76 4.69
N GLU A 63 -5.12 -0.79 6.02
CA GLU A 63 -4.35 -1.86 6.67
C GLU A 63 -5.21 -3.12 6.73
N ILE A 64 -4.73 -4.23 6.17
CA ILE A 64 -5.40 -5.52 6.17
C ILE A 64 -4.39 -6.65 6.42
N SER A 65 -4.87 -7.80 6.88
CA SER A 65 -4.04 -8.98 7.10
C SER A 65 -3.55 -9.60 5.80
N ILE A 66 -2.51 -10.43 5.88
CA ILE A 66 -2.01 -11.25 4.77
C ILE A 66 -3.10 -12.20 4.28
N GLU A 67 -3.84 -12.83 5.20
CA GLU A 67 -4.95 -13.72 4.90
C GLU A 67 -6.07 -12.99 4.12
N GLU A 68 -6.47 -11.83 4.61
CA GLU A 68 -7.51 -11.04 3.95
C GLU A 68 -7.08 -10.60 2.55
N PHE A 69 -5.82 -10.13 2.40
CA PHE A 69 -5.29 -9.73 1.10
C PHE A 69 -5.23 -10.91 0.12
N ALA A 70 -4.82 -12.10 0.58
CA ALA A 70 -4.73 -13.31 -0.25
C ALA A 70 -6.08 -13.70 -0.89
N ASN A 71 -7.19 -13.28 -0.30
CA ASN A 71 -8.56 -13.55 -0.78
C ASN A 71 -9.17 -12.38 -1.58
N LYS A 72 -8.46 -11.24 -1.74
CA LYS A 72 -8.99 -10.10 -2.51
C LYS A 72 -8.95 -10.36 -4.01
N GLY A 73 -10.05 -10.10 -4.66
CA GLY A 73 -10.13 -10.04 -6.12
C GLY A 73 -9.41 -8.81 -6.69
N LYS A 74 -9.24 -8.78 -8.01
CA LYS A 74 -8.60 -7.66 -8.71
C LYS A 74 -9.33 -6.34 -8.40
N ASP A 75 -8.59 -5.40 -7.83
CA ASP A 75 -9.00 -4.03 -7.59
C ASP A 75 -7.74 -3.13 -7.60
N VAL A 76 -7.64 -2.25 -8.58
CA VAL A 76 -6.51 -1.32 -8.74
C VAL A 76 -6.79 0.06 -8.13
N ASP A 77 -8.00 0.28 -7.65
CA ASP A 77 -8.42 1.54 -7.05
C ASP A 77 -8.33 1.50 -5.51
N ALA A 78 -8.45 0.32 -4.91
CA ALA A 78 -8.19 0.13 -3.49
C ALA A 78 -6.71 -0.10 -3.21
N VAL A 79 -6.12 0.74 -2.35
CA VAL A 79 -4.73 0.61 -1.91
C VAL A 79 -4.71 -0.08 -0.55
N TYR A 80 -3.92 -1.14 -0.44
CA TYR A 80 -3.77 -1.92 0.78
C TYR A 80 -2.37 -1.72 1.37
N LYS A 81 -2.31 -1.59 2.70
CA LYS A 81 -1.06 -1.64 3.47
C LYS A 81 -0.94 -3.04 4.05
N LEU A 82 0.17 -3.71 3.73
CA LEU A 82 0.50 -5.04 4.20
C LEU A 82 1.75 -5.01 5.06
N THR A 83 1.75 -5.80 6.11
CA THR A 83 2.93 -6.11 6.90
C THR A 83 3.04 -7.63 7.00
N GLY A 84 4.21 -8.19 6.72
CA GLY A 84 4.40 -9.64 6.74
C GLY A 84 5.87 -10.03 6.69
N ILE A 85 6.14 -11.30 6.99
CA ILE A 85 7.48 -11.90 6.97
C ILE A 85 7.83 -12.27 5.52
N ILE A 86 9.00 -11.87 5.05
CA ILE A 86 9.51 -12.30 3.74
C ILE A 86 9.87 -13.78 3.81
N THR A 87 9.16 -14.61 3.05
CA THR A 87 9.46 -16.04 2.94
C THR A 87 10.17 -16.39 1.63
N GLU A 88 10.05 -15.51 0.61
CA GLU A 88 10.76 -15.69 -0.66
C GLU A 88 11.08 -14.34 -1.30
N ILE A 89 12.34 -14.21 -1.74
CA ILE A 89 12.82 -13.06 -2.53
C ILE A 89 12.97 -13.55 -3.98
N PRO A 90 12.37 -12.87 -4.97
CA PRO A 90 12.40 -13.32 -6.35
C PRO A 90 13.81 -13.27 -6.96
N SER A 91 14.07 -14.08 -7.97
CA SER A 91 15.33 -14.02 -8.75
C SER A 91 15.47 -12.75 -9.58
N SER A 92 14.36 -12.20 -10.09
CA SER A 92 14.32 -10.96 -10.88
C SER A 92 13.84 -9.75 -10.06
N THR A 93 14.19 -8.53 -10.49
CA THR A 93 13.79 -7.28 -9.82
C THR A 93 12.27 -7.06 -9.83
N SER A 94 11.58 -7.48 -10.88
CA SER A 94 10.13 -7.36 -11.02
C SER A 94 9.35 -8.59 -10.53
N GLY A 95 10.06 -9.61 -10.04
CA GLY A 95 9.49 -10.90 -9.66
C GLY A 95 8.56 -10.85 -8.45
N LYS A 96 8.01 -12.01 -8.12
CA LYS A 96 7.03 -12.17 -7.04
C LYS A 96 7.74 -12.42 -5.72
N TRP A 97 7.55 -11.51 -4.77
CA TRP A 97 7.91 -11.68 -3.38
C TRP A 97 6.80 -12.47 -2.69
N LYS A 98 7.16 -13.36 -1.79
CA LYS A 98 6.20 -14.08 -0.98
C LYS A 98 6.30 -13.60 0.47
N LEU A 99 5.16 -13.25 1.02
CA LEU A 99 5.01 -12.79 2.40
C LEU A 99 4.15 -13.80 3.15
N ALA A 100 4.42 -13.96 4.44
CA ALA A 100 3.58 -14.75 5.34
C ALA A 100 3.24 -13.96 6.61
N ASP A 101 2.15 -14.31 7.25
CA ASP A 101 1.86 -13.94 8.64
C ASP A 101 2.31 -15.03 9.61
N GLU A 102 2.11 -14.80 10.91
CA GLU A 102 2.44 -15.75 11.97
C GLU A 102 1.63 -17.05 11.93
N ASN A 103 0.44 -17.01 11.30
CA ASN A 103 -0.44 -18.16 11.14
C ASN A 103 -0.12 -19.01 9.90
N GLY A 104 0.88 -18.60 9.10
CA GLY A 104 1.28 -19.29 7.88
C GLY A 104 0.45 -18.94 6.65
N ASN A 105 -0.49 -17.98 6.73
CA ASN A 105 -1.15 -17.44 5.54
C ASN A 105 -0.12 -16.74 4.67
N THR A 106 -0.29 -16.81 3.35
CA THR A 106 0.69 -16.25 2.40
C THR A 106 0.03 -15.36 1.36
N ALA A 107 0.72 -14.28 1.00
CA ALA A 107 0.38 -13.42 -0.12
C ALA A 107 1.59 -13.19 -1.02
N GLN A 108 1.34 -12.80 -2.27
CA GLN A 108 2.38 -12.48 -3.23
C GLN A 108 2.26 -11.02 -3.68
N VAL A 109 3.40 -10.33 -3.77
CA VAL A 109 3.50 -9.00 -4.35
C VAL A 109 4.62 -8.97 -5.37
N GLN A 110 4.46 -8.18 -6.42
CA GLN A 110 5.45 -8.06 -7.50
C GLN A 110 5.73 -6.60 -7.82
N TYR A 111 6.79 -6.35 -8.62
CA TYR A 111 7.23 -5.00 -8.96
C TYR A 111 7.44 -4.13 -7.72
N LEU A 112 8.02 -4.71 -6.64
CA LEU A 112 8.24 -4.00 -5.39
C LEU A 112 9.33 -2.94 -5.57
N LYS A 113 8.94 -1.67 -5.39
CA LYS A 113 9.80 -0.50 -5.56
C LYS A 113 9.84 0.35 -4.29
N THR A 114 10.90 1.09 -4.11
CA THR A 114 10.98 2.16 -3.12
C THR A 114 10.09 3.34 -3.54
N GLU A 115 9.82 4.27 -2.65
CA GLU A 115 9.09 5.51 -2.97
C GLU A 115 9.78 6.34 -4.06
N ALA A 116 11.12 6.24 -4.15
CA ALA A 116 11.91 6.88 -5.22
C ALA A 116 11.84 6.12 -6.56
N GLY A 117 11.11 5.00 -6.64
CA GLY A 117 10.87 4.23 -7.87
C GLY A 117 11.94 3.17 -8.19
N ALA A 118 13.01 3.04 -7.40
CA ALA A 118 13.99 1.97 -7.56
C ALA A 118 13.41 0.63 -7.11
N TYR A 119 13.79 -0.48 -7.76
CA TYR A 119 13.39 -1.81 -7.27
C TYR A 119 14.04 -2.10 -5.91
N VAL A 120 13.26 -2.69 -4.99
CA VAL A 120 13.79 -3.07 -3.66
C VAL A 120 14.87 -4.12 -3.79
N LYS A 121 14.66 -5.14 -4.66
CA LYS A 121 15.68 -6.13 -4.95
C LYS A 121 16.93 -5.48 -5.57
N GLY A 122 18.05 -5.61 -4.88
CA GLY A 122 19.35 -5.08 -5.30
C GLY A 122 19.63 -3.64 -4.84
N ASN A 123 18.65 -2.93 -4.25
CA ASN A 123 18.85 -1.57 -3.74
C ASN A 123 18.53 -1.43 -2.24
N VAL A 124 17.88 -2.42 -1.64
CA VAL A 124 17.56 -2.45 -0.21
C VAL A 124 18.07 -3.78 0.36
N ASP A 125 18.78 -3.72 1.48
CA ASP A 125 19.32 -4.92 2.15
C ASP A 125 18.20 -5.59 2.98
N VAL A 126 17.39 -6.40 2.32
CA VAL A 126 16.32 -7.20 2.91
C VAL A 126 16.63 -8.69 2.73
N LYS A 127 16.22 -9.51 3.69
CA LYS A 127 16.48 -10.95 3.74
C LYS A 127 15.19 -11.73 3.97
N VAL A 128 15.21 -13.00 3.62
CA VAL A 128 14.18 -13.95 4.07
C VAL A 128 14.19 -13.97 5.60
N GLY A 129 13.02 -13.89 6.22
CA GLY A 129 12.83 -13.76 7.65
C GLY A 129 12.65 -12.31 8.14
N ASP A 130 12.97 -11.30 7.34
CA ASP A 130 12.67 -9.91 7.70
C ASP A 130 11.17 -9.66 7.63
N VAL A 131 10.69 -8.78 8.51
CA VAL A 131 9.31 -8.26 8.44
C VAL A 131 9.31 -7.00 7.61
N ILE A 132 8.53 -6.98 6.56
CA ILE A 132 8.41 -5.87 5.61
C ILE A 132 7.03 -5.21 5.69
N SER A 133 6.99 -3.90 5.57
CA SER A 133 5.76 -3.14 5.33
C SER A 133 5.77 -2.54 3.93
N LEU A 134 4.65 -2.62 3.26
CA LEU A 134 4.47 -2.09 1.91
C LEU A 134 3.03 -1.66 1.64
N THR A 135 2.83 -0.88 0.59
CA THR A 135 1.49 -0.63 0.03
C THR A 135 1.39 -1.24 -1.35
N THR A 136 0.22 -1.77 -1.68
CA THR A 136 -0.05 -2.42 -2.97
C THR A 136 -1.52 -2.34 -3.34
N VAL A 137 -1.84 -2.66 -4.58
CA VAL A 137 -3.20 -2.89 -5.08
C VAL A 137 -3.27 -4.32 -5.60
N VAL A 138 -4.45 -4.93 -5.66
CA VAL A 138 -4.61 -6.23 -6.32
C VAL A 138 -4.67 -6.00 -7.83
N ALA A 139 -3.51 -6.03 -8.48
CA ALA A 139 -3.35 -5.72 -9.91
C ALA A 139 -3.14 -6.96 -10.79
N GLY A 140 -2.86 -8.10 -10.18
CA GLY A 140 -2.69 -9.37 -10.90
C GLY A 140 -4.00 -9.95 -11.40
N THR A 141 -3.90 -10.92 -12.31
CA THR A 141 -5.04 -11.73 -12.76
C THR A 141 -5.42 -12.83 -11.76
N THR A 142 -4.52 -13.13 -10.84
CA THR A 142 -4.71 -14.09 -9.75
C THR A 142 -5.19 -13.35 -8.49
N VAL A 143 -6.12 -13.95 -7.77
CA VAL A 143 -6.57 -13.48 -6.45
C VAL A 143 -5.36 -13.31 -5.53
N GLY A 144 -5.32 -12.23 -4.75
CA GLY A 144 -4.25 -11.95 -3.78
C GLY A 144 -2.87 -11.66 -4.40
N LEU A 145 -2.79 -11.35 -5.70
CA LEU A 145 -1.53 -10.95 -6.32
C LEU A 145 -1.41 -9.42 -6.38
N GLY A 146 -0.54 -8.87 -5.54
CA GLY A 146 -0.26 -7.44 -5.48
C GLY A 146 0.67 -6.92 -6.56
N GLY A 147 0.38 -5.73 -7.05
CA GLY A 147 1.22 -4.98 -7.98
C GLY A 147 1.30 -5.54 -9.40
N ASN A 148 1.74 -4.70 -10.32
CA ASN A 148 2.18 -5.03 -11.68
C ASN A 148 3.05 -3.87 -12.21
N SER A 149 3.42 -3.88 -13.50
CA SER A 149 4.26 -2.82 -14.09
C SER A 149 3.63 -1.43 -14.06
N THR A 150 2.30 -1.35 -14.18
CA THR A 150 1.53 -0.09 -14.17
C THR A 150 1.24 0.39 -12.74
N TYR A 151 1.00 -0.56 -11.84
CA TYR A 151 0.67 -0.34 -10.42
C TYR A 151 1.68 -1.09 -9.54
N PRO A 152 2.93 -0.61 -9.41
CA PRO A 152 3.95 -1.29 -8.61
C PRO A 152 3.57 -1.31 -7.14
N SER A 153 3.98 -2.36 -6.42
CA SER A 153 3.97 -2.36 -4.96
C SER A 153 5.03 -1.40 -4.44
N VAL A 154 4.73 -0.68 -3.35
CA VAL A 154 5.63 0.35 -2.80
C VAL A 154 6.10 -0.04 -1.41
N TYR A 155 7.39 -0.24 -1.28
CA TYR A 155 8.08 -0.52 -0.02
C TYR A 155 8.00 0.69 0.93
N LYS A 156 7.69 0.42 2.20
CA LYS A 156 7.60 1.42 3.27
C LYS A 156 8.69 1.27 4.34
N GLY A 157 9.22 0.09 4.51
CA GLY A 157 10.25 -0.21 5.47
C GLY A 157 10.30 -1.69 5.81
N HIS A 158 11.32 -2.08 6.57
CA HIS A 158 11.45 -3.42 7.12
C HIS A 158 12.17 -3.38 8.47
N TYR A 159 12.09 -4.46 9.21
CA TYR A 159 12.97 -4.73 10.33
C TYR A 159 13.41 -6.19 10.32
N SER A 160 14.64 -6.40 10.78
CA SER A 160 15.25 -7.72 10.99
C SER A 160 15.38 -7.98 12.46
N LEU A 161 15.10 -9.21 12.87
CA LEU A 161 15.36 -9.69 14.22
C LEU A 161 16.57 -10.64 14.18
N ALA A 162 17.50 -10.42 15.06
CA ALA A 162 18.63 -11.32 15.24
C ALA A 162 18.84 -11.59 16.74
N ALA A 163 18.80 -12.84 17.14
CA ALA A 163 19.26 -13.22 18.46
C ALA A 163 20.77 -13.00 18.53
N THR A 164 21.23 -12.18 19.47
CA THR A 164 22.66 -11.87 19.67
C THR A 164 23.28 -12.72 20.80
N SER A 165 22.46 -13.48 21.50
CA SER A 165 22.88 -14.46 22.51
C SER A 165 22.00 -15.71 22.43
N SER A 166 22.52 -16.81 22.90
CA SER A 166 21.76 -18.05 23.11
C SER A 166 21.88 -18.42 24.60
N GLY A 167 20.89 -19.12 25.11
CA GLY A 167 20.87 -19.61 26.44
C GLY A 167 20.48 -21.08 26.48
N SER A 168 20.87 -21.75 27.56
CA SER A 168 20.42 -23.10 27.87
C SER A 168 19.97 -23.18 29.33
N VAL A 169 18.92 -23.93 29.58
CA VAL A 169 18.43 -24.24 30.93
C VAL A 169 18.83 -25.66 31.31
N SER A 170 19.12 -25.87 32.59
CA SER A 170 19.31 -27.21 33.11
C SER A 170 17.98 -27.98 33.15
N HIS A 171 18.06 -29.30 33.36
CA HIS A 171 16.85 -30.14 33.51
C HIS A 171 16.03 -29.77 34.78
N GLU A 172 16.61 -28.99 35.70
CA GLU A 172 15.93 -28.48 36.89
C GLU A 172 15.17 -27.17 36.65
N GLY A 173 15.26 -26.64 35.44
CA GLY A 173 14.67 -25.34 35.07
C GLY A 173 15.63 -24.17 35.33
N GLY A 174 15.13 -22.96 35.25
CA GLY A 174 15.86 -21.72 35.50
C GLY A 174 15.50 -20.64 34.44
N ASP A 175 15.99 -19.43 34.70
CA ASP A 175 15.79 -18.29 33.78
C ASP A 175 16.88 -18.24 32.71
N VAL A 176 16.48 -17.94 31.50
CA VAL A 176 17.38 -17.67 30.36
C VAL A 176 17.11 -16.31 29.82
N THR A 177 18.16 -15.50 29.67
CA THR A 177 18.09 -14.21 28.98
C THR A 177 18.64 -14.34 27.57
N VAL A 178 17.80 -14.05 26.58
CA VAL A 178 18.20 -13.95 25.17
C VAL A 178 18.15 -12.50 24.74
N THR A 179 19.28 -11.97 24.26
CA THR A 179 19.33 -10.63 23.73
C THR A 179 18.94 -10.66 22.24
N VAL A 180 17.95 -9.85 21.87
CA VAL A 180 17.47 -9.72 20.49
C VAL A 180 17.79 -8.33 19.99
N LYS A 181 18.49 -8.24 18.85
CA LYS A 181 18.74 -6.99 18.15
C LYS A 181 17.66 -6.76 17.11
N VAL A 182 16.98 -5.62 17.20
CA VAL A 182 16.04 -5.15 16.18
C VAL A 182 16.76 -4.13 15.30
N VAL A 183 16.82 -4.39 14.00
CA VAL A 183 17.33 -3.46 13.00
C VAL A 183 16.15 -2.97 12.17
N LYS A 184 15.92 -1.68 12.16
CA LYS A 184 14.84 -1.03 11.42
C LYS A 184 15.37 -0.27 10.21
N SER A 185 14.59 -0.26 9.13
CA SER A 185 14.80 0.59 7.96
C SER A 185 13.45 1.07 7.42
N GLY A 186 13.32 2.39 7.22
CA GLY A 186 12.09 3.02 6.75
C GLY A 186 11.08 3.30 7.87
N HIS A 187 9.84 3.64 7.47
CA HIS A 187 8.72 3.96 8.35
C HIS A 187 7.94 2.70 8.72
N ILE A 188 8.40 1.99 9.72
CA ILE A 188 7.74 0.80 10.28
C ILE A 188 7.86 0.86 11.81
N ASP A 189 6.78 0.55 12.51
CA ASP A 189 6.78 0.49 13.96
C ASP A 189 7.64 -0.68 14.45
N ALA A 190 8.26 -0.51 15.63
CA ALA A 190 8.99 -1.63 16.22
C ALA A 190 8.01 -2.73 16.64
N PRO A 191 8.37 -3.99 16.47
CA PRO A 191 7.57 -5.09 16.99
C PRO A 191 7.43 -4.96 18.51
N THR A 192 6.22 -5.20 19.01
CA THR A 192 5.99 -5.38 20.43
C THR A 192 6.50 -6.78 20.80
N ALA A 193 7.32 -6.89 21.82
CA ALA A 193 7.74 -8.20 22.31
C ALA A 193 6.51 -8.90 22.93
N ILE A 194 6.14 -10.04 22.38
CA ILE A 194 5.17 -10.95 22.98
C ILE A 194 5.99 -12.07 23.61
N SER A 195 5.97 -12.19 24.94
CA SER A 195 6.47 -13.38 25.60
C SER A 195 5.33 -14.39 25.67
N ASP A 196 5.39 -15.42 24.86
CA ASP A 196 4.53 -16.58 25.03
C ASP A 196 5.19 -17.48 26.07
N SER A 197 4.72 -17.42 27.30
CA SER A 197 5.21 -18.23 28.41
C SER A 197 4.22 -19.35 28.72
N GLU A 198 3.88 -20.16 27.72
CA GLU A 198 3.21 -21.42 27.95
C GLU A 198 4.03 -22.56 27.33
N VAL A 199 4.86 -23.16 28.20
CA VAL A 199 5.35 -24.54 28.01
C VAL A 199 4.86 -25.37 29.16
#